data_44cb0213df3af5add6b0d8eede70fabd
#
_entry.id   44cb0213df3af5add6b0d8eede70fabd
#
_cell.length_a   1.000
_cell.length_b   1.000
_cell.length_c   1.000
_cell.angle_alpha   90.00
_cell.angle_beta   90.00
_cell.angle_gamma   90.00
#
_symmetry.space_group_name_H-M   'P 1'
#
loop_
_entity.id
_entity.type
_entity.pdbx_description
1 polymer ?
#
loop_
_entity_poly.entity_id
_entity_poly.type
_entity_poly.pdbx_seq_one_letter_code
_entity_poly.pdbx_strand_id
1 'polypeptide(L)'
;MKKILWLTESWSFDTDKEIVPYLKDNSGYQITWLVIGPNSIPSSEEYVYIKQLYRLKNLRNIWFYYKLFRKYHIKDFDLIYSSFHGFPFYYPTLFLSKRKNLCVVHAAHNVNPYPVWSFMLRVAVKMEFFMNDYYQMFSKHTARWFKEHYPKKSFFYAPMVVKDFGKVQTDNYKVDEQKVNLLFFGNVVANKRLDLLIDAVKELPVDIQNKVHLNICGNCRMNKEFFLQQIGDCKSISTYFKRIPDEEIPELFTKHQFFMLPYQDVAQSGPHMIAYNYNLPVIASDIDGFAERVEDGENGFLFRVNDKESLKAAITKAAMMSTSDYQKMKGNLKTYVAENNSLEAVSKKYIEYFNSIL
;
A
#
# COMPACT_ATOMS: atom_id res chain seq x y z
N MET A 1 -21.27 19.46 15.66
CA MET A 1 -20.09 18.67 15.23
C MET A 1 -20.53 17.72 14.14
N LYS A 2 -19.83 17.66 13.00
CA LYS A 2 -20.20 16.77 11.89
C LYS A 2 -19.85 15.31 12.22
N LYS A 3 -20.70 14.38 11.78
CA LYS A 3 -20.56 12.94 12.08
C LYS A 3 -20.15 12.18 10.84
N ILE A 4 -19.09 11.38 10.94
CA ILE A 4 -18.58 10.54 9.87
C ILE A 4 -18.68 9.08 10.27
N LEU A 5 -19.28 8.26 9.41
CA LEU A 5 -19.19 6.80 9.51
C LEU A 5 -18.04 6.33 8.63
N TRP A 6 -16.99 5.80 9.26
CA TRP A 6 -15.82 5.28 8.56
C TRP A 6 -15.89 3.77 8.49
N LEU A 7 -15.91 3.23 7.28
CA LEU A 7 -16.04 1.80 7.02
C LEU A 7 -14.76 1.27 6.40
N THR A 8 -14.07 0.41 7.13
CA THR A 8 -12.83 -0.23 6.70
C THR A 8 -13.06 -1.72 6.46
N GLU A 9 -12.64 -2.24 5.31
CA GLU A 9 -12.54 -3.68 5.11
C GLU A 9 -11.29 -4.23 5.81
N SER A 10 -11.38 -5.41 6.44
CA SER A 10 -10.31 -5.95 7.29
C SER A 10 -8.96 -6.12 6.58
N TRP A 11 -8.93 -6.25 5.24
CA TRP A 11 -7.67 -6.30 4.49
C TRP A 11 -7.02 -4.93 4.29
N SER A 12 -7.79 -3.85 4.36
CA SER A 12 -7.29 -2.46 4.25
C SER A 12 -7.06 -1.80 5.62
N PHE A 13 -7.23 -2.56 6.71
CA PHE A 13 -7.07 -2.07 8.08
C PHE A 13 -5.74 -1.36 8.31
N ASP A 14 -4.64 -1.91 7.80
CA ASP A 14 -3.31 -1.30 7.91
C ASP A 14 -3.16 0.07 7.23
N THR A 15 -4.09 0.43 6.35
CA THR A 15 -4.11 1.75 5.72
C THR A 15 -4.77 2.80 6.62
N ASP A 16 -5.79 2.37 7.37
CA ASP A 16 -6.65 3.26 8.16
C ASP A 16 -6.24 3.34 9.63
N LYS A 17 -5.47 2.37 10.15
CA LYS A 17 -5.15 2.25 11.57
C LYS A 17 -4.42 3.44 12.18
N GLU A 18 -3.68 4.19 11.38
CA GLU A 18 -2.97 5.40 11.81
C GLU A 18 -3.81 6.67 11.54
N ILE A 19 -4.45 6.73 10.37
CA ILE A 19 -5.14 7.93 9.92
C ILE A 19 -6.43 8.20 10.69
N VAL A 20 -7.22 7.16 10.99
CA VAL A 20 -8.54 7.36 11.61
C VAL A 20 -8.45 7.84 13.06
N PRO A 21 -7.60 7.27 13.93
CA PRO A 21 -7.40 7.82 15.27
C PRO A 21 -6.92 9.27 15.23
N TYR A 22 -5.95 9.57 14.38
CA TYR A 22 -5.44 10.94 14.24
C TYR A 22 -6.53 11.93 13.81
N LEU A 23 -7.38 11.56 12.85
CA LEU A 23 -8.50 12.40 12.43
C LEU A 23 -9.54 12.58 13.54
N LYS A 24 -9.81 11.57 14.37
CA LYS A 24 -10.69 11.71 15.54
C LYS A 24 -10.20 12.80 16.49
N ASP A 25 -8.89 12.81 16.76
CA ASP A 25 -8.31 13.73 17.74
C ASP A 25 -8.10 15.15 17.19
N ASN A 26 -7.85 15.30 15.88
CA ASN A 26 -7.34 16.54 15.30
C ASN A 26 -8.28 17.23 14.30
N SER A 27 -9.40 16.61 13.89
CA SER A 27 -10.25 17.18 12.84
C SER A 27 -11.49 17.91 13.33
N GLY A 28 -11.88 17.72 14.60
CA GLY A 28 -13.15 18.19 15.12
C GLY A 28 -14.39 17.44 14.61
N TYR A 29 -14.21 16.31 13.89
CA TYR A 29 -15.29 15.41 13.48
C TYR A 29 -15.56 14.36 14.54
N GLN A 30 -16.82 13.93 14.64
CA GLN A 30 -17.17 12.71 15.38
C GLN A 30 -17.11 11.53 14.42
N ILE A 31 -16.06 10.71 14.53
CA ILE A 31 -15.87 9.54 13.66
C ILE A 31 -16.26 8.27 14.38
N THR A 32 -17.25 7.55 13.82
CA THR A 32 -17.56 6.17 14.21
C THR A 32 -16.85 5.24 13.24
N TRP A 33 -15.89 4.46 13.72
CA TRP A 33 -15.09 3.58 12.89
C TRP A 33 -15.52 2.12 13.02
N LEU A 34 -15.96 1.53 11.90
CA LEU A 34 -16.32 0.11 11.81
C LEU A 34 -15.33 -0.61 10.90
N VAL A 35 -14.75 -1.68 11.41
CA VAL A 35 -13.89 -2.58 10.63
C VAL A 35 -14.65 -3.88 10.38
N ILE A 36 -14.83 -4.24 9.12
CA ILE A 36 -15.69 -5.34 8.71
C ILE A 36 -14.88 -6.35 7.89
N GLY A 37 -14.96 -7.64 8.22
CA GLY A 37 -14.29 -8.67 7.42
C GLY A 37 -14.36 -10.06 8.00
N PRO A 38 -13.82 -11.05 7.28
CA PRO A 38 -13.81 -12.45 7.70
C PRO A 38 -12.72 -12.75 8.74
N ASN A 39 -11.61 -12.00 8.72
CA ASN A 39 -10.46 -12.22 9.59
C ASN A 39 -10.64 -11.45 10.89
N SER A 40 -10.34 -12.08 12.01
CA SER A 40 -10.29 -11.39 13.31
C SER A 40 -9.11 -10.43 13.32
N ILE A 41 -9.36 -9.22 13.78
CA ILE A 41 -8.35 -8.23 14.14
C ILE A 41 -8.39 -8.00 15.64
N PRO A 42 -7.31 -7.53 16.27
CA PRO A 42 -7.32 -7.23 17.71
C PRO A 42 -8.49 -6.33 18.09
N SER A 43 -9.04 -6.49 19.27
CA SER A 43 -10.04 -5.55 19.81
C SER A 43 -9.36 -4.24 20.21
N SER A 44 -10.08 -3.11 20.03
CA SER A 44 -9.60 -1.78 20.40
C SER A 44 -10.81 -0.91 20.78
N GLU A 45 -10.58 0.11 21.59
CA GLU A 45 -11.57 1.14 21.86
C GLU A 45 -11.75 2.11 20.68
N GLU A 46 -10.78 2.14 19.76
CA GLU A 46 -10.77 3.01 18.60
C GLU A 46 -11.79 2.64 17.53
N TYR A 47 -12.10 1.36 17.40
CA TYR A 47 -13.00 0.85 16.36
C TYR A 47 -13.86 -0.31 16.86
N VAL A 48 -14.97 -0.55 16.13
CA VAL A 48 -15.80 -1.73 16.35
C VAL A 48 -15.51 -2.74 15.23
N TYR A 49 -14.97 -3.89 15.61
CA TYR A 49 -14.80 -5.00 14.67
C TYR A 49 -16.12 -5.75 14.50
N ILE A 50 -16.47 -6.00 13.24
CA ILE A 50 -17.70 -6.72 12.87
C ILE A 50 -17.34 -7.89 11.97
N LYS A 51 -17.48 -9.10 12.49
CA LYS A 51 -17.21 -10.31 11.73
C LYS A 51 -18.24 -10.48 10.62
N GLN A 52 -17.77 -10.53 9.38
CA GLN A 52 -18.60 -10.85 8.23
C GLN A 52 -18.94 -12.35 8.23
N LEU A 53 -20.22 -12.67 8.26
CA LEU A 53 -20.70 -14.05 8.41
C LEU A 53 -20.75 -14.82 7.08
N TYR A 54 -20.83 -14.13 5.95
CA TYR A 54 -21.06 -14.74 4.65
C TYR A 54 -19.95 -14.42 3.67
N ARG A 55 -19.65 -15.40 2.77
CA ARG A 55 -18.73 -15.15 1.65
C ARG A 55 -19.22 -13.97 0.80
N LEU A 56 -18.28 -13.23 0.20
CA LEU A 56 -18.50 -11.98 -0.53
C LEU A 56 -19.67 -12.01 -1.53
N LYS A 57 -19.87 -13.12 -2.23
CA LYS A 57 -20.88 -13.28 -3.29
C LYS A 57 -22.26 -13.75 -2.76
N ASN A 58 -22.45 -13.84 -1.45
CA ASN A 58 -23.71 -14.34 -0.89
C ASN A 58 -24.73 -13.22 -0.75
N LEU A 59 -25.92 -13.37 -1.33
CA LEU A 59 -27.03 -12.41 -1.28
C LEU A 59 -27.48 -12.06 0.17
N ARG A 60 -27.21 -12.95 1.13
CA ARG A 60 -27.47 -12.69 2.55
C ARG A 60 -26.66 -11.49 3.10
N ASN A 61 -25.61 -11.07 2.39
CA ASN A 61 -24.87 -9.87 2.75
C ASN A 61 -25.74 -8.61 2.64
N ILE A 62 -26.69 -8.53 1.73
CA ILE A 62 -27.65 -7.39 1.64
C ILE A 62 -28.37 -7.23 2.98
N TRP A 63 -28.87 -8.35 3.54
CA TRP A 63 -29.60 -8.34 4.81
C TRP A 63 -28.68 -8.06 6.00
N PHE A 64 -27.44 -8.57 5.93
CA PHE A 64 -26.41 -8.29 6.93
C PHE A 64 -26.10 -6.79 7.00
N TYR A 65 -25.81 -6.15 5.88
CA TYR A 65 -25.52 -4.70 5.84
C TYR A 65 -26.75 -3.86 6.18
N TYR A 66 -27.93 -4.26 5.75
CA TYR A 66 -29.16 -3.59 6.14
C TYR A 66 -29.35 -3.54 7.66
N LYS A 67 -29.20 -4.69 8.33
CA LYS A 67 -29.27 -4.76 9.80
C LYS A 67 -28.18 -3.94 10.47
N LEU A 68 -26.94 -4.02 9.96
CA LEU A 68 -25.80 -3.28 10.45
C LEU A 68 -26.05 -1.77 10.40
N PHE A 69 -26.46 -1.26 9.26
CA PHE A 69 -26.72 0.17 9.09
C PHE A 69 -27.94 0.68 9.86
N ARG A 70 -28.91 -0.17 10.11
CA ARG A 70 -29.98 0.16 11.04
C ARG A 70 -29.48 0.24 12.48
N LYS A 71 -28.65 -0.70 12.91
CA LYS A 71 -28.05 -0.73 14.25
C LYS A 71 -27.25 0.54 14.55
N TYR A 72 -26.48 1.00 13.57
CA TYR A 72 -25.63 2.19 13.72
C TYR A 72 -26.30 3.48 13.26
N HIS A 73 -27.61 3.47 13.02
CA HIS A 73 -28.38 4.66 12.65
C HIS A 73 -27.71 5.47 11.52
N ILE A 74 -27.40 4.80 10.39
CA ILE A 74 -26.63 5.38 9.26
C ILE A 74 -27.14 6.75 8.80
N LYS A 75 -28.43 7.07 9.05
CA LYS A 75 -29.05 8.35 8.69
C LYS A 75 -28.57 9.52 9.54
N ASP A 76 -27.92 9.27 10.67
CA ASP A 76 -27.45 10.31 11.59
C ASP A 76 -26.06 10.82 11.23
N PHE A 77 -25.39 10.21 10.24
CA PHE A 77 -24.08 10.63 9.76
C PHE A 77 -24.19 11.62 8.59
N ASP A 78 -23.31 12.60 8.58
CA ASP A 78 -23.20 13.59 7.51
C ASP A 78 -22.42 13.04 6.30
N LEU A 79 -21.43 12.16 6.55
CA LEU A 79 -20.60 11.52 5.54
C LEU A 79 -20.43 10.02 5.86
N ILE A 80 -20.46 9.20 4.82
CA ILE A 80 -20.08 7.79 4.89
C ILE A 80 -18.82 7.62 4.05
N TYR A 81 -17.69 7.36 4.71
CA TYR A 81 -16.42 7.04 4.08
C TYR A 81 -16.25 5.52 3.99
N SER A 82 -15.87 4.99 2.84
CA SER A 82 -15.76 3.56 2.62
C SER A 82 -14.48 3.17 1.88
N SER A 83 -13.72 2.26 2.46
CA SER A 83 -12.58 1.59 1.80
C SER A 83 -12.97 0.28 1.09
N PHE A 84 -14.26 -0.04 1.03
CA PHE A 84 -14.74 -1.26 0.37
C PHE A 84 -14.63 -1.20 -1.15
N HIS A 85 -14.32 -2.35 -1.75
CA HIS A 85 -14.26 -2.51 -3.18
C HIS A 85 -15.09 -3.69 -3.68
N GLY A 86 -15.85 -3.45 -4.75
CA GLY A 86 -16.51 -4.53 -5.49
C GLY A 86 -17.55 -5.32 -4.71
N PHE A 87 -18.15 -4.73 -3.67
CA PHE A 87 -19.19 -5.36 -2.87
C PHE A 87 -20.58 -4.91 -3.34
N PRO A 88 -21.21 -5.60 -4.33
CA PRO A 88 -22.49 -5.16 -4.89
C PRO A 88 -23.61 -5.12 -3.85
N PHE A 89 -23.51 -5.90 -2.77
CA PHE A 89 -24.60 -6.05 -1.81
C PHE A 89 -24.61 -5.02 -0.68
N TYR A 90 -23.55 -4.23 -0.58
CA TYR A 90 -23.41 -3.12 0.35
C TYR A 90 -24.07 -1.84 -0.19
N TYR A 91 -23.89 -1.55 -1.49
CA TYR A 91 -24.32 -0.30 -2.11
C TYR A 91 -25.83 -0.05 -2.10
N PRO A 92 -26.73 -1.03 -2.35
CA PRO A 92 -28.17 -0.77 -2.26
C PRO A 92 -28.59 -0.19 -0.93
N THR A 93 -27.90 -0.56 0.17
CA THR A 93 -28.20 -0.07 1.51
C THR A 93 -27.72 1.38 1.69
N LEU A 94 -26.56 1.75 1.14
CA LEU A 94 -26.08 3.14 1.14
C LEU A 94 -26.99 4.07 0.32
N PHE A 95 -27.43 3.60 -0.84
CA PHE A 95 -28.33 4.37 -1.70
C PHE A 95 -29.61 4.77 -0.96
N LEU A 96 -30.13 3.89 -0.11
CA LEU A 96 -31.30 4.17 0.72
C LEU A 96 -31.02 5.19 1.83
N SER A 97 -29.76 5.44 2.18
CA SER A 97 -29.42 6.38 3.26
C SER A 97 -29.59 7.85 2.89
N LYS A 98 -29.55 8.19 1.59
CA LYS A 98 -29.55 9.58 1.06
C LYS A 98 -28.48 10.48 1.67
N ARG A 99 -27.31 9.93 2.01
CA ARG A 99 -26.19 10.64 2.60
C ARG A 99 -25.05 10.79 1.61
N LYS A 100 -24.13 11.70 1.91
CA LYS A 100 -22.91 11.86 1.12
C LYS A 100 -22.06 10.61 1.28
N ASN A 101 -21.73 9.96 0.17
CA ASN A 101 -20.94 8.75 0.14
C ASN A 101 -19.60 9.04 -0.54
N LEU A 102 -18.52 8.70 0.15
CA LEU A 102 -17.16 8.77 -0.35
C LEU A 102 -16.57 7.37 -0.41
N CYS A 103 -16.04 6.98 -1.55
CA CYS A 103 -15.29 5.73 -1.67
C CYS A 103 -13.84 5.93 -2.09
N VAL A 104 -13.01 4.97 -1.72
CA VAL A 104 -11.59 4.93 -2.07
C VAL A 104 -11.41 4.21 -3.40
N VAL A 105 -10.64 4.80 -4.31
CA VAL A 105 -10.21 4.17 -5.56
C VAL A 105 -8.73 3.86 -5.49
N HIS A 106 -8.41 2.58 -5.28
CA HIS A 106 -7.02 2.16 -5.12
C HIS A 106 -6.23 2.18 -6.43
N ALA A 107 -6.87 1.85 -7.55
CA ALA A 107 -6.22 1.85 -8.86
C ALA A 107 -7.23 2.08 -9.98
N ALA A 108 -6.76 2.53 -11.12
CA ALA A 108 -7.60 2.77 -12.30
C ALA A 108 -8.40 1.53 -12.75
N HIS A 109 -7.83 0.33 -12.64
CA HIS A 109 -8.52 -0.91 -12.98
C HIS A 109 -9.68 -1.26 -12.03
N ASN A 110 -9.74 -0.68 -10.84
CA ASN A 110 -10.89 -0.84 -9.96
C ASN A 110 -12.13 -0.11 -10.50
N VAL A 111 -11.90 0.91 -11.33
CA VAL A 111 -12.96 1.71 -11.97
C VAL A 111 -13.34 1.15 -13.33
N ASN A 112 -12.31 0.75 -14.10
CA ASN A 112 -12.48 0.12 -15.40
C ASN A 112 -11.84 -1.29 -15.36
N PRO A 113 -12.56 -2.26 -14.80
CA PRO A 113 -12.01 -3.60 -14.57
C PRO A 113 -11.64 -4.29 -15.87
N TYR A 114 -10.52 -5.00 -15.84
CA TYR A 114 -10.06 -5.78 -16.99
C TYR A 114 -11.15 -6.72 -17.53
N PRO A 115 -11.15 -7.00 -18.83
CA PRO A 115 -12.13 -7.90 -19.47
C PRO A 115 -12.20 -9.30 -18.84
N VAL A 116 -11.08 -9.75 -18.24
CA VAL A 116 -11.00 -11.06 -17.55
C VAL A 116 -11.83 -11.14 -16.27
N TRP A 117 -12.27 -9.99 -15.73
CA TRP A 117 -13.09 -10.00 -14.53
C TRP A 117 -14.51 -10.48 -14.85
N SER A 118 -15.10 -11.18 -13.89
CA SER A 118 -16.47 -11.67 -14.06
C SER A 118 -17.44 -10.52 -14.35
N PHE A 119 -18.46 -10.80 -15.15
CA PHE A 119 -19.52 -9.83 -15.46
C PHE A 119 -20.10 -9.19 -14.19
N MET A 120 -20.38 -10.00 -13.16
CA MET A 120 -20.92 -9.51 -11.88
C MET A 120 -19.99 -8.49 -11.20
N LEU A 121 -18.68 -8.74 -11.21
CA LEU A 121 -17.72 -7.83 -10.60
C LEU A 121 -17.64 -6.50 -11.37
N ARG A 122 -17.69 -6.56 -12.70
CA ARG A 122 -17.75 -5.34 -13.54
C ARG A 122 -19.01 -4.51 -13.29
N VAL A 123 -20.16 -5.19 -13.13
CA VAL A 123 -21.42 -4.52 -12.75
C VAL A 123 -21.31 -3.88 -11.38
N ALA A 124 -20.73 -4.60 -10.39
CA ALA A 124 -20.54 -4.09 -9.04
C ALA A 124 -19.71 -2.81 -9.02
N VAL A 125 -18.60 -2.78 -9.75
CA VAL A 125 -17.74 -1.58 -9.85
C VAL A 125 -18.48 -0.41 -10.51
N LYS A 126 -19.26 -0.66 -11.57
CA LYS A 126 -20.08 0.39 -12.18
C LYS A 126 -21.15 0.94 -11.25
N MET A 127 -21.77 0.07 -10.44
CA MET A 127 -22.72 0.50 -9.41
C MET A 127 -22.03 1.35 -8.34
N GLU A 128 -20.84 0.98 -7.91
CA GLU A 128 -20.01 1.76 -6.98
C GLU A 128 -19.82 3.19 -7.49
N PHE A 129 -19.46 3.34 -8.76
CA PHE A 129 -19.29 4.65 -9.38
C PHE A 129 -20.59 5.45 -9.54
N PHE A 130 -21.70 4.77 -9.73
CA PHE A 130 -23.00 5.43 -9.80
C PHE A 130 -23.48 5.94 -8.43
N MET A 131 -23.16 5.21 -7.35
CA MET A 131 -23.75 5.42 -6.03
C MET A 131 -22.94 6.32 -5.11
N ASN A 132 -21.67 6.55 -5.41
CA ASN A 132 -20.84 7.46 -4.63
C ASN A 132 -20.78 8.85 -5.26
N ASP A 133 -20.76 9.87 -4.41
CA ASP A 133 -20.70 11.27 -4.81
C ASP A 133 -19.26 11.78 -4.84
N TYR A 134 -18.42 11.25 -3.94
CA TYR A 134 -17.07 11.69 -3.66
C TYR A 134 -16.09 10.52 -3.73
N TYR A 135 -14.85 10.81 -4.10
CA TYR A 135 -13.83 9.79 -4.31
C TYR A 135 -12.49 10.20 -3.75
N GLN A 136 -11.73 9.21 -3.28
CA GLN A 136 -10.34 9.38 -2.89
C GLN A 136 -9.42 8.53 -3.75
N MET A 137 -8.29 9.07 -4.16
CA MET A 137 -7.22 8.37 -4.85
C MET A 137 -5.93 8.44 -4.04
N PHE A 138 -5.18 7.34 -4.01
CA PHE A 138 -3.89 7.27 -3.34
C PHE A 138 -2.70 7.57 -4.27
N SER A 139 -2.91 7.66 -5.58
CA SER A 139 -1.87 8.00 -6.55
C SER A 139 -2.29 9.13 -7.48
N LYS A 140 -1.32 9.97 -7.85
CA LYS A 140 -1.52 11.06 -8.82
C LYS A 140 -1.89 10.50 -10.21
N HIS A 141 -1.32 9.34 -10.57
CA HIS A 141 -1.67 8.65 -11.82
C HIS A 141 -3.17 8.30 -11.85
N THR A 142 -3.67 7.61 -10.81
CA THR A 142 -5.11 7.26 -10.73
C THR A 142 -5.99 8.52 -10.70
N ALA A 143 -5.55 9.58 -10.01
CA ALA A 143 -6.28 10.84 -9.95
C ALA A 143 -6.38 11.54 -11.32
N ARG A 144 -5.27 11.57 -12.10
CA ARG A 144 -5.27 12.10 -13.47
C ARG A 144 -6.21 11.29 -14.36
N TRP A 145 -6.08 9.96 -14.35
CA TRP A 145 -6.95 9.08 -15.11
C TRP A 145 -8.42 9.29 -14.74
N PHE A 146 -8.74 9.41 -13.44
CA PHE A 146 -10.09 9.64 -12.97
C PHE A 146 -10.66 10.97 -13.44
N LYS A 147 -9.88 12.04 -13.38
CA LYS A 147 -10.27 13.38 -13.85
C LYS A 147 -10.61 13.38 -15.35
N GLU A 148 -9.85 12.66 -16.16
CA GLU A 148 -10.07 12.54 -17.59
C GLU A 148 -11.36 11.78 -17.93
N HIS A 149 -11.65 10.70 -17.20
CA HIS A 149 -12.81 9.83 -17.49
C HIS A 149 -14.09 10.25 -16.77
N TYR A 150 -13.97 10.95 -15.64
CA TYR A 150 -15.10 11.39 -14.81
C TYR A 150 -14.98 12.87 -14.40
N PRO A 151 -14.90 13.81 -15.34
CA PRO A 151 -14.60 15.22 -15.07
C PRO A 151 -15.64 15.94 -14.18
N LYS A 152 -16.85 15.38 -14.06
CA LYS A 152 -17.94 15.94 -13.24
C LYS A 152 -17.99 15.39 -11.81
N LYS A 153 -17.19 14.36 -11.50
CA LYS A 153 -17.15 13.77 -10.15
C LYS A 153 -16.15 14.49 -9.27
N SER A 154 -16.52 14.71 -8.02
CA SER A 154 -15.63 15.32 -7.04
C SER A 154 -14.69 14.28 -6.44
N PHE A 155 -13.41 14.59 -6.36
CA PHE A 155 -12.41 13.71 -5.77
C PHE A 155 -11.25 14.49 -5.15
N PHE A 156 -10.49 13.83 -4.29
CA PHE A 156 -9.23 14.34 -3.80
C PHE A 156 -8.13 13.28 -3.87
N TYR A 157 -6.91 13.75 -3.93
CA TYR A 157 -5.72 12.93 -3.82
C TYR A 157 -5.15 13.04 -2.41
N ALA A 158 -5.04 11.90 -1.74
CA ALA A 158 -4.30 11.76 -0.50
C ALA A 158 -3.46 10.49 -0.60
N PRO A 159 -2.11 10.58 -0.56
CA PRO A 159 -1.25 9.41 -0.60
C PRO A 159 -1.45 8.54 0.64
N MET A 160 -0.95 7.31 0.60
CA MET A 160 -0.91 6.48 1.81
C MET A 160 0.04 7.10 2.83
N VAL A 161 -0.35 7.05 4.09
CA VAL A 161 0.52 7.32 5.24
C VAL A 161 1.62 6.26 5.29
N VAL A 162 2.80 6.62 5.78
CA VAL A 162 3.84 5.64 6.12
C VAL A 162 3.31 4.61 7.11
N LYS A 163 3.84 3.38 7.06
CA LYS A 163 3.39 2.29 7.92
C LYS A 163 4.43 2.00 8.97
N ASP A 164 4.09 2.26 10.22
CA ASP A 164 4.94 1.99 11.38
C ASP A 164 4.63 0.61 11.98
N PHE A 165 5.68 -0.14 12.28
CA PHE A 165 5.65 -1.41 13.00
C PHE A 165 6.41 -1.34 14.33
N GLY A 166 6.74 -0.12 14.79
CA GLY A 166 7.41 0.14 16.05
C GLY A 166 8.95 0.11 15.96
N LYS A 167 9.57 -0.08 17.10
CA LYS A 167 11.03 -0.10 17.21
C LYS A 167 11.57 -1.52 17.02
N VAL A 168 12.86 -1.62 16.69
CA VAL A 168 13.57 -2.90 16.61
C VAL A 168 13.55 -3.57 17.99
N GLN A 169 13.05 -4.81 18.04
CA GLN A 169 12.95 -5.64 19.25
C GLN A 169 13.56 -7.03 19.04
N THR A 170 13.98 -7.35 17.82
CA THR A 170 14.51 -8.67 17.44
C THR A 170 15.90 -8.55 16.85
N ASP A 171 16.64 -9.64 16.81
CA ASP A 171 17.97 -9.79 16.17
C ASP A 171 18.03 -11.14 15.41
N ASN A 172 17.03 -11.37 14.58
CA ASN A 172 16.83 -12.63 13.86
C ASN A 172 17.53 -12.67 12.50
N TYR A 173 17.90 -11.49 11.96
CA TYR A 173 18.43 -11.37 10.60
C TYR A 173 19.89 -10.89 10.65
N LYS A 174 20.78 -11.74 10.13
CA LYS A 174 22.19 -11.39 9.97
C LYS A 174 22.40 -10.69 8.65
N VAL A 175 23.06 -9.55 8.67
CA VAL A 175 23.52 -8.81 7.51
C VAL A 175 25.04 -8.69 7.55
N ASP A 176 25.66 -8.61 6.38
CA ASP A 176 27.10 -8.35 6.27
C ASP A 176 27.30 -6.82 6.21
N GLU A 177 27.80 -6.23 7.30
CA GLU A 177 27.99 -4.77 7.39
C GLU A 177 29.02 -4.22 6.40
N GLN A 178 29.83 -5.08 5.77
CA GLN A 178 30.78 -4.68 4.75
C GLN A 178 30.14 -4.61 3.36
N LYS A 179 28.88 -5.02 3.24
CA LYS A 179 28.13 -5.03 1.99
C LYS A 179 26.96 -4.08 2.01
N VAL A 180 26.55 -3.68 0.82
CA VAL A 180 25.25 -3.02 0.62
C VAL A 180 24.15 -4.08 0.65
N ASN A 181 23.36 -4.10 1.71
CA ASN A 181 22.30 -5.07 1.93
C ASN A 181 21.01 -4.58 1.24
N LEU A 182 20.52 -5.38 0.32
CA LEU A 182 19.31 -5.16 -0.45
C LEU A 182 18.19 -6.00 0.14
N LEU A 183 17.01 -5.42 0.35
CA LEU A 183 15.84 -6.11 0.89
C LEU A 183 14.75 -6.23 -0.18
N PHE A 184 14.30 -7.44 -0.47
CA PHE A 184 12.99 -7.69 -1.09
C PHE A 184 12.04 -8.23 -0.02
N PHE A 185 10.85 -7.60 0.15
CA PHE A 185 9.94 -7.96 1.23
C PHE A 185 8.48 -8.11 0.76
N GLY A 186 7.78 -9.07 1.39
CA GLY A 186 6.34 -9.27 1.26
C GLY A 186 5.96 -10.51 0.43
N ASN A 187 4.66 -10.65 0.10
CA ASN A 187 4.21 -11.80 -0.69
C ASN A 187 4.89 -11.84 -2.06
N VAL A 188 5.50 -12.97 -2.40
CA VAL A 188 6.06 -13.22 -3.74
C VAL A 188 4.91 -13.60 -4.67
N VAL A 189 4.61 -12.71 -5.61
CA VAL A 189 3.58 -12.84 -6.64
C VAL A 189 4.13 -12.33 -7.98
N ALA A 190 3.54 -12.75 -9.09
CA ALA A 190 4.10 -12.55 -10.43
C ALA A 190 4.40 -11.07 -10.78
N ASN A 191 3.51 -10.15 -10.40
CA ASN A 191 3.70 -8.72 -10.70
C ASN A 191 4.88 -8.07 -9.97
N LYS A 192 5.45 -8.73 -8.95
CA LYS A 192 6.62 -8.22 -8.21
C LYS A 192 7.96 -8.57 -8.86
N ARG A 193 7.96 -9.40 -9.90
CA ARG A 193 9.15 -9.70 -10.73
C ARG A 193 10.39 -10.08 -9.91
N LEU A 194 10.20 -10.96 -8.91
CA LEU A 194 11.35 -11.49 -8.15
C LEU A 194 12.33 -12.25 -9.05
N ASP A 195 11.83 -12.90 -10.11
CA ASP A 195 12.61 -13.53 -11.16
C ASP A 195 13.65 -12.58 -11.77
N LEU A 196 13.21 -11.39 -12.18
CA LEU A 196 14.08 -10.36 -12.77
C LEU A 196 15.15 -9.89 -11.76
N LEU A 197 14.80 -9.75 -10.49
CA LEU A 197 15.73 -9.30 -9.46
C LEU A 197 16.84 -10.34 -9.19
N ILE A 198 16.46 -11.62 -9.10
CA ILE A 198 17.42 -12.71 -8.92
C ILE A 198 18.40 -12.74 -10.08
N ASP A 199 17.93 -12.71 -11.33
CA ASP A 199 18.79 -12.70 -12.52
C ASP A 199 19.71 -11.49 -12.53
N ALA A 200 19.17 -10.29 -12.22
CA ALA A 200 19.97 -9.08 -12.17
C ALA A 200 21.14 -9.17 -11.18
N VAL A 201 20.89 -9.68 -9.95
CA VAL A 201 21.95 -9.83 -8.93
C VAL A 201 22.97 -10.89 -9.34
N LYS A 202 22.53 -12.01 -9.93
CA LYS A 202 23.44 -13.08 -10.38
C LYS A 202 24.36 -12.65 -11.54
N GLU A 203 23.88 -11.78 -12.39
CA GLU A 203 24.60 -11.30 -13.57
C GLU A 203 25.36 -9.98 -13.34
N LEU A 204 25.44 -9.48 -12.12
CA LEU A 204 26.31 -8.35 -11.79
C LEU A 204 27.79 -8.69 -12.06
N PRO A 205 28.62 -7.73 -12.46
CA PRO A 205 30.08 -7.90 -12.45
C PRO A 205 30.55 -8.41 -11.09
N VAL A 206 31.54 -9.32 -11.07
CA VAL A 206 31.97 -10.02 -9.85
C VAL A 206 32.37 -9.06 -8.71
N ASP A 207 33.05 -7.97 -9.06
CA ASP A 207 33.44 -6.92 -8.11
C ASP A 207 32.25 -6.20 -7.48
N ILE A 208 31.16 -6.01 -8.21
CA ILE A 208 29.90 -5.43 -7.71
C ILE A 208 29.09 -6.47 -6.93
N GLN A 209 28.98 -7.70 -7.46
CA GLN A 209 28.28 -8.79 -6.79
C GLN A 209 28.85 -9.08 -5.39
N ASN A 210 30.18 -8.97 -5.22
CA ASN A 210 30.82 -9.14 -3.93
C ASN A 210 30.53 -8.01 -2.92
N LYS A 211 30.09 -6.84 -3.40
CA LYS A 211 29.73 -5.67 -2.58
C LYS A 211 28.27 -5.63 -2.17
N VAL A 212 27.42 -6.51 -2.71
CA VAL A 212 25.98 -6.53 -2.41
C VAL A 212 25.55 -7.83 -1.79
N HIS A 213 24.48 -7.79 -1.01
CA HIS A 213 23.78 -8.98 -0.53
C HIS A 213 22.27 -8.76 -0.59
N LEU A 214 21.54 -9.63 -1.29
CA LEU A 214 20.09 -9.59 -1.41
C LEU A 214 19.44 -10.54 -0.42
N ASN A 215 18.62 -9.99 0.46
CA ASN A 215 17.73 -10.78 1.33
C ASN A 215 16.31 -10.78 0.75
N ILE A 216 15.77 -11.94 0.49
CA ILE A 216 14.40 -12.17 0.00
C ILE A 216 13.54 -12.67 1.16
N CYS A 217 12.66 -11.80 1.68
CA CYS A 217 11.87 -12.06 2.88
C CYS A 217 10.37 -12.01 2.57
N GLY A 218 9.63 -13.08 2.90
CA GLY A 218 8.19 -13.09 2.77
C GLY A 218 7.59 -14.39 2.27
N ASN A 219 6.25 -14.46 2.30
CA ASN A 219 5.54 -15.67 1.91
C ASN A 219 5.54 -15.84 0.39
N CYS A 220 6.09 -16.95 -0.08
CA CYS A 220 6.06 -17.31 -1.51
C CYS A 220 4.69 -17.90 -1.86
N ARG A 221 3.92 -17.17 -2.67
CA ARG A 221 2.62 -17.63 -3.20
C ARG A 221 2.72 -18.22 -4.59
N MET A 222 3.95 -18.34 -5.10
CA MET A 222 4.30 -18.97 -6.37
C MET A 222 5.05 -20.28 -6.12
N ASN A 223 5.60 -20.89 -7.17
CA ASN A 223 6.46 -22.06 -7.03
C ASN A 223 7.79 -21.66 -6.37
N LYS A 224 7.96 -21.98 -5.10
CA LYS A 224 9.16 -21.69 -4.31
C LYS A 224 10.40 -22.37 -4.89
N GLU A 225 10.25 -23.61 -5.35
CA GLU A 225 11.37 -24.41 -5.89
C GLU A 225 11.94 -23.78 -7.17
N PHE A 226 11.09 -23.13 -7.98
CA PHE A 226 11.54 -22.39 -9.15
C PHE A 226 12.56 -21.31 -8.76
N PHE A 227 12.26 -20.50 -7.73
CA PHE A 227 13.18 -19.44 -7.28
C PHE A 227 14.44 -20.00 -6.63
N LEU A 228 14.33 -21.09 -5.85
CA LEU A 228 15.51 -21.74 -5.26
C LEU A 228 16.44 -22.30 -6.34
N GLN A 229 15.91 -22.92 -7.39
CA GLN A 229 16.71 -23.39 -8.54
C GLN A 229 17.32 -22.22 -9.31
N GLN A 230 16.58 -21.13 -9.52
CA GLN A 230 17.08 -19.93 -10.18
C GLN A 230 18.24 -19.29 -9.39
N ILE A 231 18.16 -19.23 -8.07
CA ILE A 231 19.24 -18.74 -7.19
C ILE A 231 20.46 -19.65 -7.29
N GLY A 232 20.27 -20.97 -7.22
CA GLY A 232 21.37 -21.95 -7.23
C GLY A 232 22.36 -21.69 -6.08
N ASP A 233 23.65 -21.71 -6.41
CA ASP A 233 24.75 -21.53 -5.44
C ASP A 233 25.19 -20.06 -5.24
N CYS A 234 24.35 -19.09 -5.64
CA CYS A 234 24.69 -17.68 -5.54
C CYS A 234 24.77 -17.23 -4.07
N LYS A 235 25.98 -17.00 -3.56
CA LYS A 235 26.25 -16.62 -2.16
C LYS A 235 25.80 -15.21 -1.81
N SER A 236 25.50 -14.37 -2.83
CA SER A 236 25.02 -12.99 -2.63
C SER A 236 23.51 -12.90 -2.46
N ILE A 237 22.80 -14.04 -2.36
CA ILE A 237 21.34 -14.08 -2.18
C ILE A 237 20.97 -15.01 -1.03
N SER A 238 20.20 -14.50 -0.10
CA SER A 238 19.59 -15.28 1.00
C SER A 238 18.07 -15.23 0.93
N THR A 239 17.41 -16.32 1.35
CA THR A 239 15.95 -16.40 1.31
C THR A 239 15.34 -16.76 2.66
N TYR A 240 14.26 -16.06 2.99
CA TYR A 240 13.40 -16.32 4.14
C TYR A 240 11.96 -16.45 3.66
N PHE A 241 11.67 -17.51 2.90
CA PHE A 241 10.33 -17.79 2.33
C PHE A 241 9.36 -18.28 3.41
N LYS A 242 9.01 -17.36 4.32
CA LYS A 242 8.02 -17.54 5.38
C LYS A 242 7.23 -16.26 5.59
N ARG A 243 6.09 -16.34 6.29
CA ARG A 243 5.46 -15.12 6.80
C ARG A 243 6.42 -14.51 7.81
N ILE A 244 6.72 -13.23 7.64
CA ILE A 244 7.49 -12.43 8.59
C ILE A 244 6.50 -11.89 9.63
N PRO A 245 6.72 -12.14 10.92
CA PRO A 245 5.95 -11.53 12.00
C PRO A 245 6.10 -10.00 12.02
N ASP A 246 5.08 -9.31 12.47
CA ASP A 246 5.06 -7.84 12.45
C ASP A 246 6.18 -7.24 13.32
N GLU A 247 6.53 -7.89 14.44
CA GLU A 247 7.62 -7.52 15.34
C GLU A 247 9.03 -7.66 14.73
N GLU A 248 9.19 -8.46 13.68
CA GLU A 248 10.47 -8.63 12.96
C GLU A 248 10.65 -7.61 11.82
N ILE A 249 9.58 -6.92 11.40
CA ILE A 249 9.61 -5.95 10.29
C ILE A 249 10.57 -4.77 10.57
N PRO A 250 10.56 -4.13 11.76
CA PRO A 250 11.48 -3.04 12.06
C PRO A 250 12.96 -3.42 11.88
N GLU A 251 13.34 -4.63 12.32
CA GLU A 251 14.69 -5.13 12.17
C GLU A 251 15.10 -5.23 10.69
N LEU A 252 14.25 -5.85 9.86
CA LEU A 252 14.53 -6.00 8.43
C LEU A 252 14.75 -4.65 7.75
N PHE A 253 13.85 -3.70 7.97
CA PHE A 253 13.89 -2.41 7.25
C PHE A 253 14.99 -1.48 7.78
N THR A 254 15.49 -1.66 9.00
CA THR A 254 16.59 -0.85 9.56
C THR A 254 17.97 -1.42 9.27
N LYS A 255 18.11 -2.73 9.09
CA LYS A 255 19.41 -3.39 8.82
C LYS A 255 19.83 -3.32 7.34
N HIS A 256 18.95 -2.96 6.43
CA HIS A 256 19.25 -2.91 5.00
C HIS A 256 19.49 -1.47 4.52
N GLN A 257 20.18 -1.32 3.39
CA GLN A 257 20.49 -0.02 2.79
C GLN A 257 19.51 0.36 1.68
N PHE A 258 18.98 -0.60 0.93
CA PHE A 258 17.99 -0.32 -0.12
C PHE A 258 16.87 -1.36 -0.13
N PHE A 259 15.66 -0.89 -0.36
CA PHE A 259 14.50 -1.74 -0.56
C PHE A 259 14.19 -1.91 -2.06
N MET A 260 14.03 -3.18 -2.49
CA MET A 260 13.88 -3.54 -3.91
C MET A 260 12.41 -3.63 -4.32
N LEU A 261 12.02 -2.86 -5.33
CA LEU A 261 10.68 -2.81 -5.88
C LEU A 261 10.67 -3.06 -7.41
N PRO A 262 11.03 -4.26 -7.88
CA PRO A 262 11.16 -4.55 -9.31
C PRO A 262 9.80 -4.81 -9.98
N TYR A 263 8.73 -4.21 -9.49
CA TYR A 263 7.37 -4.52 -9.88
C TYR A 263 7.08 -4.10 -11.33
N GLN A 264 6.32 -4.91 -12.05
CA GLN A 264 5.89 -4.58 -13.41
C GLN A 264 4.61 -3.76 -13.45
N ASP A 265 3.82 -3.78 -12.38
CA ASP A 265 2.57 -3.02 -12.26
C ASP A 265 2.19 -2.86 -10.79
N VAL A 266 1.94 -1.64 -10.39
CA VAL A 266 1.37 -1.30 -9.09
C VAL A 266 0.84 0.14 -9.08
N ALA A 267 -0.33 0.34 -8.55
CA ALA A 267 -0.84 1.69 -8.28
C ALA A 267 -0.28 2.25 -6.97
N GLN A 268 -0.07 1.37 -5.99
CA GLN A 268 0.51 1.71 -4.68
C GLN A 268 1.03 0.47 -3.97
N SER A 269 2.01 0.65 -3.10
CA SER A 269 2.68 -0.45 -2.40
C SER A 269 2.75 -0.19 -0.89
N GLY A 270 2.09 -1.05 -0.11
CA GLY A 270 2.21 -1.02 1.35
C GLY A 270 3.67 -1.21 1.83
N PRO A 271 4.43 -2.19 1.32
CA PRO A 271 5.84 -2.33 1.66
C PRO A 271 6.72 -1.12 1.34
N HIS A 272 6.39 -0.34 0.30
CA HIS A 272 7.05 0.94 0.02
C HIS A 272 6.86 1.94 1.17
N MET A 273 5.63 2.00 1.73
CA MET A 273 5.34 2.88 2.87
C MET A 273 6.03 2.42 4.16
N ILE A 274 6.31 1.12 4.30
CA ILE A 274 7.16 0.61 5.39
C ILE A 274 8.60 1.09 5.20
N ALA A 275 9.17 0.94 4.00
CA ALA A 275 10.52 1.42 3.71
C ALA A 275 10.69 2.91 4.02
N TYR A 276 9.73 3.71 3.64
CA TYR A 276 9.71 5.15 3.90
C TYR A 276 9.63 5.48 5.40
N ASN A 277 8.86 4.71 6.18
CA ASN A 277 8.79 4.89 7.64
C ASN A 277 10.16 4.69 8.32
N TYR A 278 10.91 3.68 7.87
CA TYR A 278 12.24 3.40 8.40
C TYR A 278 13.37 4.15 7.67
N ASN A 279 13.02 5.16 6.90
CA ASN A 279 13.96 5.99 6.13
C ASN A 279 14.93 5.13 5.27
N LEU A 280 14.38 4.12 4.61
CA LEU A 280 15.07 3.18 3.74
C LEU A 280 14.83 3.55 2.28
N PRO A 281 15.85 4.07 1.55
CA PRO A 281 15.73 4.38 0.12
C PRO A 281 15.37 3.15 -0.71
N VAL A 282 14.71 3.37 -1.83
CA VAL A 282 14.24 2.29 -2.70
C VAL A 282 15.01 2.23 -4.02
N ILE A 283 15.11 1.02 -4.60
CA ILE A 283 15.44 0.81 -6.01
C ILE A 283 14.16 0.27 -6.67
N ALA A 284 13.49 1.08 -7.46
CA ALA A 284 12.16 0.81 -7.97
C ALA A 284 12.10 0.88 -9.50
N SER A 285 11.19 0.12 -10.11
CA SER A 285 10.86 0.29 -11.52
C SER A 285 10.19 1.66 -11.77
N ASP A 286 10.35 2.23 -12.96
CA ASP A 286 9.87 3.56 -13.37
C ASP A 286 8.37 3.59 -13.70
N ILE A 287 7.59 2.67 -13.12
CA ILE A 287 6.13 2.68 -13.26
C ILE A 287 5.49 3.84 -12.49
N ASP A 288 4.36 4.34 -12.98
CA ASP A 288 3.68 5.52 -12.43
C ASP A 288 3.51 5.50 -10.89
N GLY A 289 3.20 4.33 -10.32
CA GLY A 289 3.01 4.18 -8.87
C GLY A 289 4.26 4.42 -8.03
N PHE A 290 5.46 4.32 -8.62
CA PHE A 290 6.73 4.61 -7.97
C PHE A 290 7.36 5.91 -8.46
N ALA A 291 7.34 6.17 -9.78
CA ALA A 291 7.94 7.37 -10.37
C ALA A 291 7.34 8.69 -9.85
N GLU A 292 6.12 8.65 -9.32
CA GLU A 292 5.51 9.83 -8.67
C GLU A 292 6.08 10.15 -7.28
N ARG A 293 6.88 9.23 -6.68
CA ARG A 293 7.41 9.33 -5.31
C ARG A 293 8.93 9.24 -5.23
N VAL A 294 9.54 8.60 -6.23
CA VAL A 294 10.99 8.38 -6.28
C VAL A 294 11.60 9.37 -7.27
N GLU A 295 12.49 10.22 -6.78
CA GLU A 295 13.33 11.12 -7.58
C GLU A 295 14.68 10.43 -7.74
N ASP A 296 15.00 10.01 -9.01
CA ASP A 296 16.19 9.20 -9.32
C ASP A 296 17.48 9.87 -8.86
N GLY A 297 18.24 9.20 -8.01
CA GLY A 297 19.49 9.68 -7.42
C GLY A 297 19.32 10.58 -6.19
N GLU A 298 18.11 11.10 -5.90
CA GLU A 298 17.87 12.03 -4.79
C GLU A 298 17.32 11.35 -3.55
N ASN A 299 16.24 10.56 -3.67
CA ASN A 299 15.63 9.84 -2.55
C ASN A 299 15.52 8.32 -2.77
N GLY A 300 16.07 7.83 -3.86
CA GLY A 300 16.12 6.43 -4.30
C GLY A 300 16.65 6.33 -5.72
N PHE A 301 16.53 5.14 -6.32
CA PHE A 301 16.89 4.93 -7.73
C PHE A 301 15.69 4.38 -8.51
N LEU A 302 15.57 4.83 -9.76
CA LEU A 302 14.63 4.29 -10.73
C LEU A 302 15.37 3.48 -11.80
N PHE A 303 14.74 2.41 -12.26
CA PHE A 303 15.20 1.64 -13.41
C PHE A 303 14.02 1.34 -14.35
N ARG A 304 14.28 1.12 -15.63
CA ARG A 304 13.23 0.84 -16.62
C ARG A 304 12.51 -0.46 -16.30
N VAL A 305 11.19 -0.41 -16.25
CA VAL A 305 10.34 -1.57 -15.95
C VAL A 305 10.65 -2.75 -16.88
N ASN A 306 10.75 -3.96 -16.31
CA ASN A 306 11.11 -5.19 -17.01
C ASN A 306 12.49 -5.21 -17.71
N ASP A 307 13.35 -4.25 -17.42
CA ASP A 307 14.69 -4.15 -18.01
C ASP A 307 15.76 -4.57 -17.00
N LYS A 308 16.32 -5.76 -17.20
CA LYS A 308 17.35 -6.33 -16.32
C LYS A 308 18.63 -5.50 -16.32
N GLU A 309 19.07 -5.01 -17.48
CA GLU A 309 20.30 -4.22 -17.56
C GLU A 309 20.15 -2.88 -16.86
N SER A 310 18.99 -2.24 -16.97
CA SER A 310 18.68 -1.03 -16.21
C SER A 310 18.66 -1.29 -14.71
N LEU A 311 18.11 -2.42 -14.25
CA LEU A 311 18.12 -2.83 -12.83
C LEU A 311 19.56 -3.10 -12.34
N LYS A 312 20.39 -3.80 -13.11
CA LYS A 312 21.81 -4.01 -12.81
C LYS A 312 22.56 -2.70 -12.65
N ALA A 313 22.32 -1.74 -13.56
CA ALA A 313 22.91 -0.41 -13.47
C ALA A 313 22.50 0.34 -12.19
N ALA A 314 21.22 0.28 -11.79
CA ALA A 314 20.75 0.90 -10.55
C ALA A 314 21.37 0.24 -9.30
N ILE A 315 21.45 -1.10 -9.26
CA ILE A 315 22.14 -1.82 -8.19
C ILE A 315 23.62 -1.45 -8.13
N THR A 316 24.28 -1.33 -9.28
CA THR A 316 25.69 -0.92 -9.36
C THR A 316 25.90 0.50 -8.81
N LYS A 317 25.04 1.46 -9.16
CA LYS A 317 25.08 2.82 -8.59
C LYS A 317 24.97 2.77 -7.06
N ALA A 318 24.03 1.98 -6.52
CA ALA A 318 23.83 1.81 -5.08
C ALA A 318 25.08 1.17 -4.41
N ALA A 319 25.66 0.14 -5.02
CA ALA A 319 26.85 -0.57 -4.52
C ALA A 319 28.13 0.28 -4.51
N MET A 320 28.18 1.30 -5.36
CA MET A 320 29.34 2.20 -5.52
C MET A 320 29.12 3.56 -4.85
N MET A 321 27.98 3.78 -4.23
CA MET A 321 27.65 5.05 -3.57
C MET A 321 28.54 5.30 -2.37
N SER A 322 29.03 6.53 -2.22
CA SER A 322 29.76 6.91 -1.01
C SER A 322 28.83 6.97 0.22
N THR A 323 29.38 6.79 1.40
CA THR A 323 28.62 6.96 2.66
C THR A 323 27.98 8.35 2.75
N SER A 324 28.71 9.39 2.32
CA SER A 324 28.20 10.77 2.31
C SER A 324 26.99 10.94 1.41
N ASP A 325 27.04 10.41 0.18
CA ASP A 325 25.93 10.50 -0.77
C ASP A 325 24.72 9.68 -0.29
N TYR A 326 24.96 8.52 0.30
CA TYR A 326 23.90 7.73 0.92
C TYR A 326 23.21 8.47 2.07
N GLN A 327 23.96 9.14 2.95
CA GLN A 327 23.38 9.94 4.01
C GLN A 327 22.60 11.16 3.47
N LYS A 328 23.09 11.78 2.41
CA LYS A 328 22.35 12.84 1.71
C LYS A 328 21.02 12.31 1.15
N MET A 329 21.03 11.16 0.46
CA MET A 329 19.83 10.50 -0.05
C MET A 329 18.82 10.21 1.06
N LYS A 330 19.27 9.69 2.20
CA LYS A 330 18.42 9.48 3.38
C LYS A 330 17.83 10.78 3.94
N GLY A 331 18.60 11.86 3.93
CA GLY A 331 18.15 13.20 4.31
C GLY A 331 17.02 13.70 3.41
N ASN A 332 17.20 13.58 2.10
CA ASN A 332 16.19 13.96 1.10
C ASN A 332 14.93 13.10 1.25
N LEU A 333 15.08 11.78 1.45
CA LEU A 333 13.95 10.89 1.68
C LEU A 333 13.15 11.29 2.92
N LYS A 334 13.84 11.58 4.03
CA LYS A 334 13.20 12.02 5.27
C LYS A 334 12.38 13.30 5.07
N THR A 335 12.92 14.28 4.36
CA THR A 335 12.20 15.52 4.01
C THR A 335 10.99 15.23 3.15
N TYR A 336 11.16 14.42 2.08
CA TYR A 336 10.06 14.03 1.21
C TYR A 336 8.91 13.36 1.98
N VAL A 337 9.24 12.42 2.89
CA VAL A 337 8.25 11.70 3.70
C VAL A 337 7.52 12.65 4.65
N ALA A 338 8.23 13.55 5.31
CA ALA A 338 7.64 14.53 6.21
C ALA A 338 6.59 15.41 5.50
N GLU A 339 6.89 15.83 4.29
CA GLU A 339 6.03 16.72 3.50
C GLU A 339 4.85 16.00 2.81
N ASN A 340 5.01 14.74 2.45
CA ASN A 340 4.07 14.05 1.55
C ASN A 340 3.33 12.86 2.17
N ASN A 341 3.98 12.09 3.05
CA ASN A 341 3.49 10.81 3.54
C ASN A 341 3.40 10.71 5.07
N SER A 342 3.79 11.78 5.79
CA SER A 342 3.59 11.84 7.24
C SER A 342 2.09 11.84 7.58
N LEU A 343 1.77 11.38 8.77
CA LEU A 343 0.41 11.34 9.27
C LEU A 343 -0.24 12.73 9.24
N GLU A 344 0.52 13.76 9.63
CA GLU A 344 0.07 15.15 9.62
C GLU A 344 -0.21 15.66 8.19
N ALA A 345 0.76 15.50 7.27
CA ALA A 345 0.63 15.97 5.89
C ALA A 345 -0.54 15.33 5.14
N VAL A 346 -0.75 14.03 5.37
CA VAL A 346 -1.85 13.29 4.74
C VAL A 346 -3.18 13.67 5.38
N SER A 347 -3.26 13.72 6.72
CA SER A 347 -4.49 14.07 7.45
C SER A 347 -5.00 15.45 7.08
N LYS A 348 -4.10 16.41 6.87
CA LYS A 348 -4.45 17.76 6.40
C LYS A 348 -5.28 17.70 5.10
N LYS A 349 -4.89 16.86 4.14
CA LYS A 349 -5.64 16.70 2.87
C LYS A 349 -7.05 16.14 3.09
N TYR A 350 -7.22 15.21 4.03
CA TYR A 350 -8.54 14.71 4.41
C TYR A 350 -9.40 15.80 5.03
N ILE A 351 -8.84 16.55 6.00
CA ILE A 351 -9.56 17.63 6.70
C ILE A 351 -9.98 18.72 5.72
N GLU A 352 -9.07 19.17 4.86
CA GLU A 352 -9.35 20.19 3.84
C GLU A 352 -10.49 19.74 2.91
N TYR A 353 -10.43 18.49 2.43
CA TYR A 353 -11.48 17.98 1.54
C TYR A 353 -12.81 17.79 2.26
N PHE A 354 -12.81 17.20 3.45
CA PHE A 354 -14.04 17.01 4.23
C PHE A 354 -14.70 18.34 4.57
N ASN A 355 -13.92 19.36 4.95
CA ASN A 355 -14.44 20.72 5.17
C ASN A 355 -15.10 21.31 3.91
N SER A 356 -14.61 20.95 2.72
CA SER A 356 -15.17 21.46 1.46
C SER A 356 -16.49 20.82 1.07
N ILE A 357 -16.79 19.62 1.59
CA ILE A 357 -17.98 18.85 1.21
C ILE A 357 -19.02 18.74 2.35
N LEU A 358 -18.64 19.00 3.59
CA LEU A 358 -19.52 18.95 4.78
C LEU A 358 -19.94 20.34 5.27
#